data_0ed38084d9b3984af4671c78d9f7e506
#
_entry.id   0ed38084d9b3984af4671c78d9f7e506
#
_cell.length_a   1.000
_cell.length_b   1.000
_cell.length_c   1.000
_cell.angle_alpha   90.00
_cell.angle_beta   90.00
_cell.angle_gamma   90.00
#
_symmetry.space_group_name_H-M   'P 1'
#
loop_
_entity.id
_entity.type
_entity.pdbx_description
1 polymer ?
#
loop_
_entity_poly.entity_id
_entity_poly.type
_entity_poly.pdbx_seq_one_letter_code
_entity_poly.pdbx_strand_id
1 'polypeptide(L)'
;MNTILRKKGGVFKEAGSVSFLYDYKGTITMEDFLFTEEKQELPDYPDYESVEKAEEIAIECGAENMFFSESENGTKNIKFICAVEDVKQVYNDLSNKFPDGVLSSELEYFPRTLVSLSEEPLEQAERLIDTLEDHLDVVRVYDNIKEFPSYTCKLFCST
;
A
#
# COMPACT_ATOMS: atom_id res chain seq x y z
N MET A 1 22.45 -12.65 -4.43
CA MET A 1 21.65 -11.99 -3.36
C MET A 1 22.46 -11.71 -2.10
N ASN A 2 22.95 -12.72 -1.38
CA ASN A 2 23.72 -12.51 -0.14
C ASN A 2 24.93 -11.57 -0.24
N THR A 3 25.67 -11.62 -1.35
CA THR A 3 26.86 -10.78 -1.56
C THR A 3 26.47 -9.31 -1.75
N ILE A 4 25.34 -9.06 -2.41
CA ILE A 4 24.81 -7.71 -2.65
C ILE A 4 24.35 -7.09 -1.32
N LEU A 5 23.57 -7.83 -0.55
CA LEU A 5 23.09 -7.39 0.77
C LEU A 5 24.23 -7.03 1.72
N ARG A 6 25.24 -7.90 1.83
CA ARG A 6 26.41 -7.65 2.70
C ARG A 6 27.19 -6.38 2.31
N LYS A 7 27.35 -6.11 1.01
CA LYS A 7 28.04 -4.92 0.53
C LYS A 7 27.30 -3.62 0.85
N LYS A 8 25.97 -3.70 1.05
CA LYS A 8 25.09 -2.57 1.37
C LYS A 8 24.71 -2.52 2.85
N GLY A 9 25.35 -3.32 3.70
CA GLY A 9 25.08 -3.34 5.14
C GLY A 9 23.86 -4.17 5.56
N GLY A 10 23.23 -4.89 4.62
CA GLY A 10 22.11 -5.76 4.89
C GLY A 10 22.54 -7.17 5.34
N VAL A 11 21.66 -7.83 6.06
CA VAL A 11 21.85 -9.23 6.51
C VAL A 11 20.71 -10.07 6.00
N PHE A 12 21.04 -11.10 5.22
CA PHE A 12 20.05 -12.08 4.79
C PHE A 12 19.70 -13.04 5.93
N LYS A 13 18.43 -13.22 6.17
CA LYS A 13 17.86 -14.16 7.13
C LYS A 13 17.12 -15.27 6.41
N GLU A 14 16.78 -16.34 7.14
CA GLU A 14 15.98 -17.43 6.61
C GLU A 14 14.60 -16.95 6.15
N ALA A 15 14.07 -17.62 5.12
CA ALA A 15 12.73 -17.33 4.61
C ALA A 15 11.69 -17.41 5.74
N GLY A 16 10.81 -16.41 5.81
CA GLY A 16 9.77 -16.34 6.82
C GLY A 16 10.22 -15.81 8.20
N SER A 17 11.52 -15.57 8.42
CA SER A 17 12.03 -15.10 9.72
C SER A 17 11.50 -13.74 10.17
N VAL A 18 11.01 -12.92 9.24
CA VAL A 18 10.43 -11.60 9.51
C VAL A 18 8.95 -11.52 9.12
N SER A 19 8.35 -12.58 8.63
CA SER A 19 6.96 -12.59 8.16
C SER A 19 5.96 -12.25 9.26
N PHE A 20 6.28 -12.52 10.54
CA PHE A 20 5.44 -12.18 11.69
C PHE A 20 5.29 -10.66 11.91
N LEU A 21 6.16 -9.85 11.29
CA LEU A 21 6.09 -8.38 11.34
C LEU A 21 5.07 -7.81 10.36
N TYR A 22 4.51 -8.65 9.48
CA TYR A 22 3.60 -8.24 8.42
C TYR A 22 2.30 -9.04 8.47
N ASP A 23 1.22 -8.40 8.04
CA ASP A 23 -0.05 -9.04 7.71
C ASP A 23 -0.13 -9.24 6.20
N TYR A 24 -0.48 -10.45 5.77
CA TYR A 24 -0.69 -10.78 4.37
C TYR A 24 -2.17 -10.59 4.05
N LYS A 25 -2.48 -9.64 3.18
CA LYS A 25 -3.84 -9.19 2.88
C LYS A 25 -4.09 -9.12 1.37
N GLY A 26 -5.36 -9.16 1.02
CA GLY A 26 -5.80 -8.82 -0.33
C GLY A 26 -5.97 -7.30 -0.48
N THR A 27 -5.60 -6.78 -1.65
CA THR A 27 -5.82 -5.39 -2.03
C THR A 27 -6.54 -5.31 -3.36
N ILE A 28 -7.56 -4.48 -3.43
CA ILE A 28 -8.23 -4.12 -4.68
C ILE A 28 -7.97 -2.64 -4.92
N THR A 29 -7.29 -2.33 -6.01
CA THR A 29 -7.01 -0.96 -6.42
C THR A 29 -8.03 -0.54 -7.46
N MET A 30 -8.65 0.60 -7.26
CA MET A 30 -9.55 1.21 -8.22
C MET A 30 -9.24 2.69 -8.43
N GLU A 31 -9.64 3.21 -9.56
CA GLU A 31 -9.54 4.64 -9.82
C GLU A 31 -10.38 5.41 -8.79
N ASP A 32 -9.87 6.56 -8.34
CA ASP A 32 -10.57 7.38 -7.36
C ASP A 32 -11.76 8.10 -8.02
N PHE A 33 -12.91 7.46 -7.93
CA PHE A 33 -14.17 7.99 -8.45
C PHE A 33 -14.73 9.19 -7.65
N LEU A 34 -14.13 9.49 -6.51
CA LEU A 34 -14.48 10.65 -5.67
C LEU A 34 -13.64 11.87 -6.03
N PHE A 35 -12.56 11.70 -6.80
CA PHE A 35 -11.70 12.78 -7.25
C PHE A 35 -12.33 13.47 -8.47
N THR A 36 -12.66 14.75 -8.32
CA THR A 36 -13.26 15.59 -9.38
C THR A 36 -12.35 16.75 -9.74
N GLU A 37 -12.61 17.41 -10.88
CA GLU A 37 -11.86 18.60 -11.29
C GLU A 37 -11.86 19.70 -10.22
N GLU A 38 -12.97 19.87 -9.52
CA GLU A 38 -13.09 20.85 -8.42
C GLU A 38 -12.18 20.49 -7.23
N LYS A 39 -11.94 19.19 -7.00
CA LYS A 39 -11.10 18.69 -5.91
C LYS A 39 -9.61 18.71 -6.24
N GLN A 40 -9.23 18.91 -7.50
CA GLN A 40 -7.82 19.06 -7.89
C GLN A 40 -7.19 20.32 -7.28
N GLU A 41 -7.97 21.35 -7.04
CA GLU A 41 -7.50 22.61 -6.47
C GLU A 41 -7.43 22.60 -4.94
N LEU A 42 -7.91 21.51 -4.28
CA LEU A 42 -7.87 21.39 -2.82
C LEU A 42 -6.48 20.92 -2.36
N PRO A 43 -5.80 21.71 -1.49
CA PRO A 43 -4.46 21.36 -1.00
C PRO A 43 -4.46 20.13 -0.10
N ASP A 44 -5.60 19.77 0.50
CA ASP A 44 -5.74 18.73 1.52
C ASP A 44 -6.60 17.53 1.04
N TYR A 45 -6.62 17.23 -0.27
CA TYR A 45 -7.28 16.01 -0.74
C TYR A 45 -6.53 14.75 -0.28
N PRO A 46 -7.21 13.67 0.16
CA PRO A 46 -8.66 13.51 0.26
C PRO A 46 -9.29 14.33 1.40
N ASP A 47 -10.42 14.98 1.08
CA ASP A 47 -11.22 15.69 2.06
C ASP A 47 -12.04 14.74 2.94
N TYR A 48 -12.60 15.26 4.04
CA TYR A 48 -13.37 14.44 4.99
C TYR A 48 -14.54 13.71 4.34
N GLU A 49 -15.27 14.37 3.44
CA GLU A 49 -16.42 13.79 2.73
C GLU A 49 -16.01 12.60 1.85
N SER A 50 -14.88 12.73 1.15
CA SER A 50 -14.35 11.65 0.30
C SER A 50 -13.91 10.43 1.13
N VAL A 51 -13.27 10.66 2.27
CA VAL A 51 -12.89 9.60 3.21
C VAL A 51 -14.12 8.88 3.73
N GLU A 52 -15.13 9.60 4.22
CA GLU A 52 -16.37 9.02 4.76
C GLU A 52 -17.11 8.15 3.72
N LYS A 53 -17.24 8.65 2.48
CA LYS A 53 -17.85 7.88 1.38
C LYS A 53 -17.06 6.62 1.02
N ALA A 54 -15.74 6.71 0.99
CA ALA A 54 -14.91 5.55 0.70
C ALA A 54 -14.96 4.50 1.82
N GLU A 55 -15.03 4.92 3.08
CA GLU A 55 -15.23 4.04 4.23
C GLU A 55 -16.60 3.33 4.18
N GLU A 56 -17.67 4.04 3.83
CA GLU A 56 -19.00 3.42 3.64
C GLU A 56 -18.96 2.32 2.57
N ILE A 57 -18.33 2.57 1.45
CA ILE A 57 -18.18 1.58 0.37
C ILE A 57 -17.33 0.40 0.83
N ALA A 58 -16.25 0.63 1.58
CA ALA A 58 -15.42 -0.42 2.15
C ALA A 58 -16.25 -1.36 3.05
N ILE A 59 -17.06 -0.80 3.94
CA ILE A 59 -17.95 -1.56 4.82
C ILE A 59 -18.97 -2.37 4.01
N GLU A 60 -19.61 -1.77 3.03
CA GLU A 60 -20.63 -2.43 2.20
C GLU A 60 -20.06 -3.60 1.38
N CYS A 61 -18.82 -3.49 0.91
CA CYS A 61 -18.15 -4.54 0.12
C CYS A 61 -17.40 -5.56 0.99
N GLY A 62 -17.38 -5.39 2.30
CA GLY A 62 -16.69 -6.31 3.22
C GLY A 62 -15.18 -6.12 3.27
N ALA A 63 -14.67 -4.95 2.89
CA ALA A 63 -13.27 -4.58 3.10
C ALA A 63 -13.03 -4.23 4.58
N GLU A 64 -11.84 -4.56 5.08
CA GLU A 64 -11.45 -4.27 6.45
C GLU A 64 -10.95 -2.82 6.62
N ASN A 65 -10.37 -2.28 5.54
CA ASN A 65 -9.79 -0.95 5.54
C ASN A 65 -9.70 -0.40 4.12
N MET A 66 -9.45 0.88 3.98
CA MET A 66 -9.21 1.53 2.71
C MET A 66 -8.21 2.68 2.86
N PHE A 67 -7.59 3.05 1.75
CA PHE A 67 -6.73 4.23 1.71
C PHE A 67 -6.62 4.82 0.31
N PHE A 68 -6.38 6.12 0.28
CA PHE A 68 -6.11 6.84 -0.96
C PHE A 68 -4.63 6.73 -1.32
N SER A 69 -4.34 6.53 -2.59
CA SER A 69 -2.98 6.46 -3.12
C SER A 69 -2.88 7.23 -4.43
N GLU A 70 -1.68 7.49 -4.84
CA GLU A 70 -1.40 8.11 -6.13
C GLU A 70 -0.42 7.22 -6.88
N SER A 71 -0.72 6.93 -8.15
CA SER A 71 0.20 6.19 -9.02
C SER A 71 1.34 7.09 -9.48
N GLU A 72 2.40 6.48 -10.02
CA GLU A 72 3.55 7.20 -10.59
C GLU A 72 3.15 8.21 -11.68
N ASN A 73 2.03 7.97 -12.35
CA ASN A 73 1.49 8.85 -13.38
C ASN A 73 0.62 10.00 -12.81
N GLY A 74 0.51 10.12 -11.49
CA GLY A 74 -0.32 11.13 -10.84
C GLY A 74 -1.82 10.78 -10.77
N THR A 75 -2.21 9.57 -11.19
CA THR A 75 -3.61 9.12 -11.10
C THR A 75 -3.96 8.83 -9.65
N LYS A 76 -5.06 9.41 -9.19
CA LYS A 76 -5.58 9.15 -7.85
C LYS A 76 -6.31 7.82 -7.81
N ASN A 77 -6.00 7.02 -6.81
CA ASN A 77 -6.56 5.68 -6.62
C ASN A 77 -7.06 5.50 -5.20
N ILE A 78 -8.01 4.58 -5.04
CA ILE A 78 -8.43 4.06 -3.74
C ILE A 78 -8.04 2.59 -3.69
N LYS A 79 -7.36 2.18 -2.63
CA LYS A 79 -7.06 0.78 -2.34
C LYS A 79 -7.92 0.28 -1.20
N PHE A 80 -8.63 -0.80 -1.42
CA PHE A 80 -9.42 -1.51 -0.42
C PHE A 80 -8.63 -2.73 0.06
N ILE A 81 -8.53 -2.89 1.38
CA ILE A 81 -7.82 -3.99 2.03
C ILE A 81 -8.82 -4.98 2.60
N CYS A 82 -8.62 -6.25 2.37
CA CYS A 82 -9.48 -7.31 2.89
C CYS A 82 -8.66 -8.56 3.27
N ALA A 83 -9.30 -9.52 3.93
CA ALA A 83 -8.72 -10.82 4.15
C ALA A 83 -8.44 -11.52 2.80
N VAL A 84 -7.42 -12.38 2.77
CA VAL A 84 -7.04 -13.11 1.55
C VAL A 84 -8.20 -13.92 0.98
N GLU A 85 -9.01 -14.54 1.83
CA GLU A 85 -10.16 -15.35 1.47
C GLU A 85 -11.31 -14.53 0.88
N ASP A 86 -11.40 -13.24 1.22
CA ASP A 86 -12.50 -12.36 0.81
C ASP A 86 -12.20 -11.56 -0.47
N VAL A 87 -10.97 -11.60 -0.98
CA VAL A 87 -10.52 -10.85 -2.16
C VAL A 87 -11.48 -10.99 -3.33
N LYS A 88 -11.92 -12.20 -3.63
CA LYS A 88 -12.82 -12.47 -4.77
C LYS A 88 -14.20 -11.85 -4.57
N GLN A 89 -14.71 -11.87 -3.35
CA GLN A 89 -16.01 -11.28 -3.02
C GLN A 89 -15.93 -9.77 -3.12
N VAL A 90 -14.95 -9.15 -2.44
CA VAL A 90 -14.75 -7.70 -2.45
C VAL A 90 -14.52 -7.18 -3.88
N TYR A 91 -13.71 -7.89 -4.67
CA TYR A 91 -13.51 -7.57 -6.08
C TYR A 91 -14.82 -7.58 -6.87
N ASN A 92 -15.64 -8.61 -6.71
CA ASN A 92 -16.90 -8.72 -7.43
C ASN A 92 -17.89 -7.63 -7.02
N ASP A 93 -17.98 -7.34 -5.72
CA ASP A 93 -18.89 -6.30 -5.20
C ASP A 93 -18.49 -4.91 -5.69
N LEU A 94 -17.20 -4.60 -5.67
CA LEU A 94 -16.68 -3.35 -6.23
C LEU A 94 -16.88 -3.26 -7.75
N SER A 95 -16.60 -4.35 -8.48
CA SER A 95 -16.80 -4.39 -9.95
C SER A 95 -18.25 -4.26 -10.34
N ASN A 96 -19.18 -4.77 -9.55
CA ASN A 96 -20.63 -4.61 -9.79
C ASN A 96 -21.09 -3.18 -9.55
N LYS A 97 -20.53 -2.51 -8.53
CA LYS A 97 -20.83 -1.09 -8.25
C LYS A 97 -20.15 -0.14 -9.25
N PHE A 98 -18.93 -0.45 -9.63
CA PHE A 98 -18.07 0.38 -10.47
C PHE A 98 -17.47 -0.47 -11.61
N PRO A 99 -18.23 -0.78 -12.66
CA PRO A 99 -17.82 -1.75 -13.70
C PRO A 99 -16.49 -1.44 -14.38
N ASP A 100 -16.16 -0.17 -14.54
CA ASP A 100 -14.95 0.30 -15.21
C ASP A 100 -13.89 0.87 -14.25
N GLY A 101 -14.14 0.84 -12.94
CA GLY A 101 -13.31 1.50 -11.93
C GLY A 101 -12.22 0.62 -11.34
N VAL A 102 -12.39 -0.71 -11.36
CA VAL A 102 -11.42 -1.62 -10.72
C VAL A 102 -10.22 -1.83 -11.63
N LEU A 103 -9.02 -1.47 -11.15
CA LEU A 103 -7.77 -1.54 -11.91
C LEU A 103 -7.01 -2.84 -11.68
N SER A 104 -6.90 -3.29 -10.44
CA SER A 104 -6.15 -4.50 -10.07
C SER A 104 -6.63 -5.14 -8.78
N SER A 105 -6.28 -6.40 -8.61
CA SER A 105 -6.48 -7.18 -7.39
C SER A 105 -5.19 -7.95 -7.11
N GLU A 106 -4.59 -7.73 -5.96
CA GLU A 106 -3.28 -8.26 -5.59
C GLU A 106 -3.27 -8.77 -4.14
N LEU A 107 -2.23 -9.52 -3.81
CA LEU A 107 -1.93 -9.91 -2.43
C LEU A 107 -0.67 -9.18 -2.00
N GLU A 108 -0.72 -8.49 -0.88
CA GLU A 108 0.37 -7.63 -0.41
C GLU A 108 0.65 -7.85 1.08
N TYR A 109 1.88 -7.52 1.48
CA TYR A 109 2.29 -7.53 2.88
C TYR A 109 2.16 -6.13 3.47
N PHE A 110 1.51 -6.01 4.62
CA PHE A 110 1.34 -4.76 5.35
C PHE A 110 2.09 -4.85 6.68
N PRO A 111 2.98 -3.90 6.98
CA PRO A 111 3.69 -3.89 8.26
C PRO A 111 2.73 -3.64 9.42
N ARG A 112 2.84 -4.46 10.46
CA ARG A 112 2.08 -4.27 11.72
C ARG A 112 2.57 -3.08 12.51
N THR A 113 3.86 -2.77 12.41
CA THR A 113 4.48 -1.67 13.13
C THR A 113 5.46 -0.96 12.21
N LEU A 114 5.34 0.36 12.12
CA LEU A 114 6.28 1.19 11.40
C LEU A 114 7.44 1.62 12.30
N VAL A 115 8.64 1.67 11.74
CA VAL A 115 9.87 2.11 12.40
C VAL A 115 10.32 3.43 11.77
N SER A 116 10.56 4.43 12.61
CA SER A 116 11.19 5.67 12.18
C SER A 116 12.72 5.53 12.22
N LEU A 117 13.36 5.97 11.16
CA LEU A 117 14.82 5.98 11.06
C LEU A 117 15.35 7.41 11.05
N SER A 118 16.57 7.59 11.61
CA SER A 118 17.32 8.83 11.43
C SER A 118 17.90 8.89 10.01
N GLU A 119 18.37 10.07 9.61
CA GLU A 119 18.78 10.39 8.24
C GLU A 119 19.80 9.39 7.65
N GLU A 120 20.87 9.08 8.39
CA GLU A 120 21.92 8.18 7.92
C GLU A 120 21.45 6.72 7.70
N PRO A 121 20.75 6.06 8.65
CA PRO A 121 20.15 4.74 8.41
C PRO A 121 19.08 4.75 7.32
N LEU A 122 18.34 5.84 7.17
CA LEU A 122 17.32 5.99 6.14
C LEU A 122 17.94 5.96 4.74
N GLU A 123 18.99 6.72 4.50
CA GLU A 123 19.74 6.70 3.24
C GLU A 123 20.34 5.31 2.92
N GLN A 124 20.82 4.60 3.95
CA GLN A 124 21.34 3.24 3.76
C GLN A 124 20.23 2.27 3.37
N ALA A 125 19.05 2.37 3.98
CA ALA A 125 17.89 1.56 3.67
C ALA A 125 17.39 1.84 2.24
N GLU A 126 17.29 3.09 1.84
CA GLU A 126 16.89 3.51 0.50
C GLU A 126 17.80 2.89 -0.58
N ARG A 127 19.11 3.05 -0.43
CA ARG A 127 20.09 2.43 -1.36
C ARG A 127 20.03 0.91 -1.40
N LEU A 128 19.65 0.27 -0.28
CA LEU A 128 19.47 -1.16 -0.22
C LEU A 128 18.21 -1.60 -0.97
N ILE A 129 17.10 -0.90 -0.76
CA ILE A 129 15.82 -1.16 -1.42
C ILE A 129 15.96 -0.98 -2.93
N ASP A 130 16.51 0.14 -3.39
CA ASP A 130 16.76 0.40 -4.81
C ASP A 130 17.59 -0.73 -5.47
N THR A 131 18.62 -1.18 -4.75
CA THR A 131 19.47 -2.28 -5.24
C THR A 131 18.72 -3.62 -5.32
N LEU A 132 17.78 -3.85 -4.40
CA LEU A 132 16.95 -5.06 -4.41
C LEU A 132 15.91 -5.01 -5.52
N GLU A 133 15.26 -3.85 -5.72
CA GLU A 133 14.24 -3.66 -6.76
C GLU A 133 14.84 -3.78 -8.17
N ASP A 134 16.07 -3.33 -8.36
CA ASP A 134 16.81 -3.49 -9.62
C ASP A 134 17.24 -4.94 -9.90
N HIS A 135 17.11 -5.85 -8.94
CA HIS A 135 17.54 -7.23 -9.11
C HIS A 135 16.49 -8.06 -9.85
N LEU A 136 16.90 -8.77 -10.91
CA LEU A 136 16.00 -9.54 -11.79
C LEU A 136 15.16 -10.62 -11.07
N ASP A 137 15.65 -11.16 -9.97
CA ASP A 137 14.97 -12.21 -9.21
C ASP A 137 14.01 -11.64 -8.13
N VAL A 138 13.98 -10.33 -7.94
CA VAL A 138 13.12 -9.67 -6.96
C VAL A 138 11.87 -9.14 -7.68
N VAL A 139 10.71 -9.62 -7.24
CA VAL A 139 9.42 -9.21 -7.79
C VAL A 139 8.91 -7.96 -7.10
N ARG A 140 9.05 -7.89 -5.79
CA ARG A 140 8.59 -6.76 -4.97
C ARG A 140 9.35 -6.71 -3.63
N VAL A 141 9.62 -5.51 -3.15
CA VAL A 141 10.19 -5.27 -1.83
C VAL A 141 9.12 -4.67 -0.93
N TYR A 142 9.04 -5.16 0.31
CA TYR A 142 8.19 -4.60 1.36
C TYR A 142 9.08 -4.18 2.52
N ASP A 143 8.82 -3.01 3.06
CA ASP A 143 9.52 -2.45 4.20
C ASP A 143 8.55 -2.05 5.31
N ASN A 144 9.04 -1.64 6.46
CA ASN A 144 8.24 -1.08 7.55
C ASN A 144 8.78 0.29 8.03
N ILE A 145 9.36 1.05 7.12
CA ILE A 145 9.97 2.34 7.38
C ILE A 145 8.92 3.44 7.19
N LYS A 146 8.67 4.21 8.24
CA LYS A 146 7.62 5.23 8.27
C LYS A 146 7.83 6.36 7.26
N GLU A 147 9.09 6.69 6.98
CA GLU A 147 9.50 7.80 6.12
C GLU A 147 9.38 7.48 4.62
N PHE A 148 9.24 6.22 4.24
CA PHE A 148 9.09 5.84 2.84
C PHE A 148 7.67 6.00 2.32
N PRO A 149 7.51 6.55 1.08
CA PRO A 149 6.20 6.89 0.53
C PRO A 149 5.30 5.68 0.21
N SER A 150 5.86 4.48 0.10
CA SER A 150 5.09 3.26 -0.12
C SER A 150 3.99 3.01 0.93
N TYR A 151 4.14 3.62 2.10
CA TYR A 151 3.16 3.56 3.20
C TYR A 151 2.67 4.94 3.65
N THR A 152 2.92 6.00 2.91
CA THR A 152 2.24 7.29 3.11
C THR A 152 0.78 7.25 2.68
N CYS A 153 0.16 6.09 2.89
CA CYS A 153 -1.22 6.08 3.25
C CYS A 153 -1.29 6.67 4.63
N LYS A 154 -1.89 7.82 4.73
CA LYS A 154 -2.44 8.26 5.99
C LYS A 154 -3.35 7.12 6.45
N LEU A 155 -2.76 6.14 7.14
CA LEU A 155 -3.52 5.31 8.05
C LEU A 155 -4.13 6.31 9.01
N PHE A 156 -5.34 6.74 8.72
CA PHE A 156 -6.25 7.19 9.74
C PHE A 156 -6.56 5.94 10.58
N CYS A 157 -5.54 5.48 11.32
CA CYS A 157 -5.78 4.71 12.49
C CYS A 157 -6.48 5.68 13.44
N SER A 158 -7.79 5.74 13.38
CA SER A 158 -8.57 6.15 14.54
C SER A 158 -8.28 5.09 15.60
N THR A 159 -7.35 5.42 16.47
CA THR A 159 -7.25 4.75 17.78
C THR A 159 -8.52 4.91 18.54
#